data_7a5cfa6887d0c76edb7f7dd85abcc505
#
_entry.id   7a5cfa6887d0c76edb7f7dd85abcc505
#
_cell.length_a   1.000
_cell.length_b   1.000
_cell.length_c   1.000
_cell.angle_alpha   90.00
_cell.angle_beta   90.00
_cell.angle_gamma   90.00
#
_symmetry.space_group_name_H-M   'P 1'
#
loop_
_entity.id
_entity.type
_entity.pdbx_description
1 polymer ?
#
loop_
_entity_poly.entity_id
_entity_poly.type
_entity_poly.pdbx_seq_one_letter_code
_entity_poly.pdbx_strand_id
1 'polypeptide(L)'
;MAAPQPSYTKVTHSATYAAINPTLPTLSSAGKVVVITGATGGIGRATALSFAASGPKALVLLGRREDALTDTAQLVRSSQNSLTVETHAVDLVDSDKLRRVFADVATAHGPVDVVIHAAGVLAPVVPLIDADPATFLDGYKTTVVGTLSLAQAVMLGNGEKKDTTLVNLTTAGIFFPPFPGMGAYVSSKMAAVKLLQAFGAENPHVRIHHVHPGFLDTAMSAQLSKTTKLPFSFDDISLPADFLVWVVSPEAKFLNGKLVFAAWDVDELKSREKEIIGTSPFTGELWVSFSGFPRYVGGHALGGH
;
A
#
# COMPACT_ATOMS: atom_id res chain seq x y z
N MET A 1 4.55 13.65 -26.52
CA MET A 1 4.70 13.78 -25.05
C MET A 1 3.34 13.47 -24.45
N ALA A 2 3.25 12.52 -23.51
CA ALA A 2 2.02 12.31 -22.74
C ALA A 2 1.70 13.59 -21.96
N ALA A 3 0.41 13.94 -21.84
CA ALA A 3 0.01 15.07 -21.02
C ALA A 3 0.50 14.84 -19.57
N PRO A 4 1.02 15.88 -18.88
CA PRO A 4 1.45 15.74 -17.51
C PRO A 4 0.28 15.22 -16.67
N GLN A 5 0.53 14.18 -15.90
CA GLN A 5 -0.48 13.65 -14.99
C GLN A 5 -0.77 14.65 -13.86
N PRO A 6 -2.02 14.75 -13.42
CA PRO A 6 -2.33 15.60 -12.28
C PRO A 6 -1.51 15.16 -11.06
N SER A 7 -0.80 16.11 -10.45
CA SER A 7 0.00 15.85 -9.24
C SER A 7 -0.37 16.85 -8.15
N TYR A 8 -0.31 16.41 -6.90
CA TYR A 8 -0.49 17.28 -5.75
C TYR A 8 0.78 18.12 -5.47
N THR A 9 1.96 17.52 -5.71
CA THR A 9 3.25 18.18 -5.58
C THR A 9 3.75 18.69 -6.92
N LYS A 10 4.52 19.75 -6.92
CA LYS A 10 5.17 20.31 -8.14
C LYS A 10 6.31 19.40 -8.59
N VAL A 11 7.05 18.87 -7.62
CA VAL A 11 8.13 17.92 -7.86
C VAL A 11 7.57 16.50 -7.77
N THR A 12 7.95 15.66 -8.71
CA THR A 12 7.63 14.23 -8.73
C THR A 12 8.88 13.42 -8.99
N HIS A 13 8.92 12.22 -8.44
CA HIS A 13 10.05 11.31 -8.55
C HIS A 13 9.66 10.03 -9.28
N SER A 14 10.60 9.42 -9.98
CA SER A 14 10.46 8.12 -10.63
C SER A 14 11.42 7.05 -10.08
N ALA A 15 12.26 7.43 -9.09
CA ALA A 15 13.17 6.56 -8.36
C ALA A 15 13.31 7.08 -6.94
N THR A 16 13.92 6.27 -6.05
CA THR A 16 14.23 6.70 -4.67
C THR A 16 15.07 7.98 -4.64
N TYR A 17 14.93 8.75 -3.59
CA TYR A 17 15.65 10.00 -3.40
C TYR A 17 15.99 10.24 -1.91
N ALA A 18 16.83 11.24 -1.64
CA ALA A 18 17.47 11.44 -0.34
C ALA A 18 16.47 11.49 0.83
N ALA A 19 15.32 12.18 0.68
CA ALA A 19 14.40 12.39 1.79
C ALA A 19 13.61 11.12 2.21
N ILE A 20 13.57 10.09 1.37
CA ILE A 20 12.93 8.80 1.69
C ILE A 20 13.92 7.65 1.87
N ASN A 21 15.23 7.94 1.93
CA ASN A 21 16.25 6.90 2.13
C ASN A 21 15.98 6.14 3.44
N PRO A 22 15.73 4.82 3.41
CA PRO A 22 15.33 4.05 4.60
C PRO A 22 16.41 3.98 5.69
N THR A 23 17.66 4.34 5.38
CA THR A 23 18.75 4.39 6.37
C THR A 23 18.78 5.69 7.18
N LEU A 24 17.91 6.65 6.89
CA LEU A 24 17.83 7.89 7.66
C LEU A 24 17.40 7.59 9.11
N PRO A 25 18.05 8.17 10.14
CA PRO A 25 17.67 7.98 11.54
C PRO A 25 16.19 8.31 11.82
N THR A 26 15.63 9.32 11.15
CA THR A 26 14.22 9.72 11.28
C THR A 26 13.23 8.68 10.75
N LEU A 27 13.68 7.78 9.87
CA LEU A 27 12.90 6.70 9.29
C LEU A 27 13.17 5.34 9.94
N SER A 28 13.96 5.31 11.01
CA SER A 28 14.30 4.07 11.70
C SER A 28 13.06 3.31 12.17
N SER A 29 13.04 2.01 11.87
CA SER A 29 12.05 1.06 12.37
C SER A 29 12.51 0.30 13.61
N ALA A 30 13.58 0.77 14.28
CA ALA A 30 14.12 0.12 15.47
C ALA A 30 13.03 -0.17 16.52
N GLY A 31 13.02 -1.40 17.03
CA GLY A 31 12.04 -1.87 18.01
C GLY A 31 10.67 -2.26 17.44
N LYS A 32 10.37 -2.00 16.16
CA LYS A 32 9.08 -2.28 15.55
C LYS A 32 8.99 -3.69 14.97
N VAL A 33 7.81 -4.28 15.09
CA VAL A 33 7.41 -5.50 14.38
C VAL A 33 6.67 -5.09 13.11
N VAL A 34 7.22 -5.49 11.96
CA VAL A 34 6.71 -5.12 10.64
C VAL A 34 6.21 -6.35 9.90
N VAL A 35 4.98 -6.32 9.43
CA VAL A 35 4.36 -7.38 8.62
C VAL A 35 4.16 -6.89 7.19
N ILE A 36 4.61 -7.67 6.20
CA ILE A 36 4.42 -7.35 4.77
C ILE A 36 3.66 -8.49 4.11
N THR A 37 2.47 -8.20 3.57
CA THR A 37 1.74 -9.15 2.72
C THR A 37 2.17 -9.01 1.27
N GLY A 38 2.06 -10.08 0.48
CA GLY A 38 2.52 -10.07 -0.92
C GLY A 38 4.04 -10.02 -1.06
N ALA A 39 4.78 -10.47 -0.03
CA ALA A 39 6.24 -10.42 0.01
C ALA A 39 6.95 -11.42 -0.94
N THR A 40 6.21 -12.15 -1.77
CA THR A 40 6.75 -13.16 -2.70
C THR A 40 7.39 -12.58 -3.96
N GLY A 41 7.33 -11.25 -4.18
CA GLY A 41 7.89 -10.60 -5.37
C GLY A 41 7.45 -9.16 -5.52
N GLY A 42 7.88 -8.52 -6.60
CA GLY A 42 7.49 -7.15 -6.94
C GLY A 42 7.69 -6.17 -5.80
N ILE A 43 6.69 -5.31 -5.57
CA ILE A 43 6.74 -4.26 -4.55
C ILE A 43 6.94 -4.84 -3.15
N GLY A 44 6.26 -5.93 -2.80
CA GLY A 44 6.36 -6.51 -1.45
C GLY A 44 7.78 -7.00 -1.12
N ARG A 45 8.49 -7.62 -2.08
CA ARG A 45 9.90 -8.02 -1.93
C ARG A 45 10.81 -6.81 -1.80
N ALA A 46 10.65 -5.81 -2.66
CA ALA A 46 11.46 -4.58 -2.60
C ALA A 46 11.24 -3.85 -1.27
N THR A 47 9.98 -3.75 -0.82
CA THR A 47 9.63 -3.17 0.48
C THR A 47 10.29 -3.92 1.64
N ALA A 48 10.37 -5.25 1.57
CA ALA A 48 11.06 -6.04 2.61
C ALA A 48 12.54 -5.67 2.73
N LEU A 49 13.22 -5.40 1.62
CA LEU A 49 14.62 -4.94 1.61
C LEU A 49 14.75 -3.51 2.17
N SER A 50 13.85 -2.60 1.80
CA SER A 50 13.85 -1.23 2.34
C SER A 50 13.59 -1.21 3.85
N PHE A 51 12.63 -2.02 4.33
CA PHE A 51 12.43 -2.16 5.79
C PHE A 51 13.62 -2.80 6.48
N ALA A 52 14.26 -3.80 5.88
CA ALA A 52 15.49 -4.37 6.45
C ALA A 52 16.56 -3.29 6.67
N ALA A 53 16.73 -2.38 5.71
CA ALA A 53 17.66 -1.26 5.83
C ALA A 53 17.26 -0.25 6.94
N SER A 54 15.98 -0.12 7.29
CA SER A 54 15.49 0.74 8.38
C SER A 54 15.61 0.10 9.77
N GLY A 55 16.02 -1.17 9.87
CA GLY A 55 16.39 -1.86 11.11
C GLY A 55 15.22 -2.21 12.05
N PRO A 56 14.14 -2.88 11.61
CA PRO A 56 13.05 -3.30 12.50
C PRO A 56 13.51 -4.39 13.50
N LYS A 57 12.75 -4.56 14.60
CA LYS A 57 12.94 -5.66 15.54
C LYS A 57 12.70 -7.02 14.89
N ALA A 58 11.62 -7.12 14.11
CA ALA A 58 11.26 -8.31 13.36
C ALA A 58 10.55 -7.93 12.06
N LEU A 59 10.82 -8.70 11.00
CA LEU A 59 10.19 -8.57 9.70
C LEU A 59 9.47 -9.87 9.37
N VAL A 60 8.14 -9.81 9.26
CA VAL A 60 7.27 -10.95 8.98
C VAL A 60 6.75 -10.86 7.55
N LEU A 61 7.03 -11.86 6.75
CA LEU A 61 6.74 -11.92 5.33
C LEU A 61 5.58 -12.88 5.07
N LEU A 62 4.47 -12.37 4.53
CA LEU A 62 3.29 -13.14 4.21
C LEU A 62 3.07 -13.24 2.71
N GLY A 63 2.65 -14.43 2.26
CA GLY A 63 2.31 -14.70 0.87
C GLY A 63 1.80 -16.11 0.68
N ARG A 64 1.41 -16.48 -0.52
CA ARG A 64 0.86 -17.83 -0.78
C ARG A 64 1.93 -18.86 -1.15
N ARG A 65 3.05 -18.41 -1.73
CA ARG A 65 4.12 -19.28 -2.23
C ARG A 65 5.28 -19.32 -1.24
N GLU A 66 5.48 -20.47 -0.63
CA GLU A 66 6.50 -20.67 0.42
C GLU A 66 7.92 -20.53 -0.12
N ASP A 67 8.19 -21.09 -1.31
CA ASP A 67 9.48 -20.98 -2.01
C ASP A 67 9.87 -19.51 -2.23
N ALA A 68 8.97 -18.72 -2.78
CA ALA A 68 9.22 -17.32 -3.07
C ALA A 68 9.31 -16.43 -1.81
N LEU A 69 8.67 -16.82 -0.69
CA LEU A 69 8.88 -16.19 0.61
C LEU A 69 10.27 -16.50 1.15
N THR A 70 10.70 -17.76 1.02
CA THR A 70 12.05 -18.21 1.40
C THR A 70 13.12 -17.42 0.64
N ASP A 71 12.97 -17.26 -0.68
CA ASP A 71 13.88 -16.45 -1.50
C ASP A 71 13.95 -15.01 -1.00
N THR A 72 12.80 -14.39 -0.70
CA THR A 72 12.77 -13.02 -0.18
C THR A 72 13.44 -12.93 1.19
N ALA A 73 13.19 -13.89 2.08
CA ALA A 73 13.81 -13.93 3.39
C ALA A 73 15.34 -14.12 3.32
N GLN A 74 15.82 -14.92 2.36
CA GLN A 74 17.26 -15.08 2.12
C GLN A 74 17.91 -13.78 1.64
N LEU A 75 17.27 -13.05 0.70
CA LEU A 75 17.75 -11.75 0.24
C LEU A 75 17.83 -10.74 1.40
N VAL A 76 16.80 -10.68 2.25
CA VAL A 76 16.78 -9.82 3.43
C VAL A 76 17.91 -10.19 4.41
N ARG A 77 18.07 -11.47 4.75
CA ARG A 77 19.14 -11.94 5.65
C ARG A 77 20.54 -11.70 5.09
N SER A 78 20.70 -11.77 3.76
CA SER A 78 21.97 -11.46 3.11
C SER A 78 22.33 -9.98 3.21
N SER A 79 21.33 -9.08 3.24
CA SER A 79 21.54 -7.63 3.41
C SER A 79 21.68 -7.20 4.89
N GLN A 80 21.02 -7.92 5.80
CA GLN A 80 20.97 -7.64 7.25
C GLN A 80 20.95 -8.95 8.04
N ASN A 81 22.12 -9.56 8.24
CA ASN A 81 22.29 -10.90 8.81
C ASN A 81 21.78 -11.04 10.26
N SER A 82 21.71 -9.97 11.03
CA SER A 82 21.21 -9.95 12.40
C SER A 82 19.71 -9.74 12.52
N LEU A 83 19.01 -9.45 11.42
CA LEU A 83 17.58 -9.17 11.44
C LEU A 83 16.77 -10.45 11.61
N THR A 84 15.82 -10.46 12.55
CA THR A 84 14.84 -11.51 12.68
C THR A 84 13.85 -11.45 11.51
N VAL A 85 13.84 -12.49 10.67
CA VAL A 85 12.93 -12.60 9.53
C VAL A 85 12.13 -13.88 9.64
N GLU A 86 10.82 -13.76 9.62
CA GLU A 86 9.85 -14.85 9.70
C GLU A 86 8.99 -14.90 8.43
N THR A 87 8.59 -16.09 7.99
CA THR A 87 7.79 -16.29 6.78
C THR A 87 6.57 -17.15 7.07
N HIS A 88 5.41 -16.76 6.53
CA HIS A 88 4.19 -17.58 6.62
C HIS A 88 3.51 -17.69 5.26
N ALA A 89 3.38 -18.92 4.77
CA ALA A 89 2.58 -19.21 3.58
C ALA A 89 1.09 -19.20 3.95
N VAL A 90 0.40 -18.10 3.65
CA VAL A 90 -1.01 -17.89 3.98
C VAL A 90 -1.74 -17.17 2.85
N ASP A 91 -2.97 -17.59 2.57
CA ASP A 91 -3.90 -16.82 1.75
C ASP A 91 -4.70 -15.88 2.66
N LEU A 92 -4.82 -14.61 2.27
CA LEU A 92 -5.53 -13.60 3.07
C LEU A 92 -7.03 -13.89 3.23
N VAL A 93 -7.62 -14.72 2.37
CA VAL A 93 -9.02 -15.15 2.50
C VAL A 93 -9.20 -16.28 3.54
N ASP A 94 -8.12 -16.95 3.94
CA ASP A 94 -8.13 -17.89 5.05
C ASP A 94 -8.01 -17.13 6.37
N SER A 95 -9.14 -16.58 6.82
CA SER A 95 -9.19 -15.71 7.98
C SER A 95 -8.71 -16.40 9.27
N ASP A 96 -8.96 -17.71 9.42
CA ASP A 96 -8.58 -18.44 10.62
C ASP A 96 -7.08 -18.70 10.69
N LYS A 97 -6.46 -19.05 9.54
CA LYS A 97 -5.01 -19.18 9.46
C LYS A 97 -4.33 -17.84 9.68
N LEU A 98 -4.88 -16.77 9.08
CA LEU A 98 -4.33 -15.43 9.22
C LEU A 98 -4.38 -14.95 10.69
N ARG A 99 -5.48 -15.18 11.41
CA ARG A 99 -5.60 -14.86 12.83
C ARG A 99 -4.56 -15.60 13.68
N ARG A 100 -4.35 -16.90 13.42
CA ARG A 100 -3.31 -17.68 14.10
C ARG A 100 -1.93 -17.09 13.86
N VAL A 101 -1.60 -16.76 12.60
CA VAL A 101 -0.30 -16.13 12.27
C VAL A 101 -0.08 -14.85 13.07
N PHE A 102 -1.07 -13.96 13.15
CA PHE A 102 -0.92 -12.71 13.89
C PHE A 102 -0.82 -12.93 15.41
N ALA A 103 -1.52 -13.94 15.97
CA ALA A 103 -1.39 -14.32 17.36
C ALA A 103 0.00 -14.89 17.69
N ASP A 104 0.54 -15.73 16.81
CA ASP A 104 1.87 -16.32 16.94
C ASP A 104 2.96 -15.23 16.86
N VAL A 105 2.85 -14.31 15.89
CA VAL A 105 3.75 -13.16 15.75
C VAL A 105 3.71 -12.27 16.98
N ALA A 106 2.51 -11.96 17.50
CA ALA A 106 2.37 -11.15 18.70
C ALA A 106 2.98 -11.83 19.95
N THR A 107 2.87 -13.15 20.03
CA THR A 107 3.49 -13.93 21.12
C THR A 107 5.02 -13.95 21.02
N ALA A 108 5.55 -14.14 19.81
CA ALA A 108 6.99 -14.28 19.59
C ALA A 108 7.74 -12.93 19.63
N HIS A 109 7.13 -11.88 19.06
CA HIS A 109 7.81 -10.60 18.82
C HIS A 109 7.15 -9.42 19.51
N GLY A 110 5.98 -9.59 20.08
CA GLY A 110 5.14 -8.50 20.56
C GLY A 110 4.16 -7.99 19.50
N PRO A 111 3.32 -7.01 19.87
CA PRO A 111 2.31 -6.48 18.99
C PRO A 111 2.88 -5.93 17.67
N VAL A 112 2.15 -6.11 16.58
CA VAL A 112 2.52 -5.61 15.25
C VAL A 112 2.38 -4.09 15.19
N ASP A 113 3.46 -3.38 14.88
CA ASP A 113 3.48 -1.93 14.77
C ASP A 113 3.11 -1.42 13.38
N VAL A 114 3.52 -2.16 12.34
CA VAL A 114 3.35 -1.78 10.94
C VAL A 114 2.87 -2.96 10.11
N VAL A 115 1.86 -2.71 9.29
CA VAL A 115 1.40 -3.66 8.27
C VAL A 115 1.44 -3.01 6.91
N ILE A 116 2.21 -3.59 5.99
CA ILE A 116 2.22 -3.21 4.57
C ILE A 116 1.38 -4.22 3.80
N HIS A 117 0.19 -3.81 3.38
CA HIS A 117 -0.70 -4.62 2.57
C HIS A 117 -0.37 -4.45 1.09
N ALA A 118 0.67 -5.18 0.63
CA ALA A 118 1.11 -5.19 -0.77
C ALA A 118 0.54 -6.37 -1.58
N ALA A 119 -0.13 -7.31 -0.93
CA ALA A 119 -0.80 -8.39 -1.64
C ALA A 119 -1.91 -7.85 -2.55
N GLY A 120 -1.95 -8.37 -3.77
CA GLY A 120 -2.97 -8.01 -4.74
C GLY A 120 -2.96 -8.98 -5.92
N VAL A 121 -4.07 -9.04 -6.61
CA VAL A 121 -4.24 -9.80 -7.83
C VAL A 121 -4.80 -8.91 -8.93
N LEU A 122 -4.36 -9.11 -10.15
CA LEU A 122 -5.00 -8.53 -11.31
C LEU A 122 -6.06 -9.53 -11.79
N ALA A 123 -7.33 -9.14 -11.68
CA ALA A 123 -8.41 -9.89 -12.32
C ALA A 123 -8.21 -9.89 -13.86
N PRO A 124 -8.80 -10.83 -14.60
CA PRO A 124 -8.74 -10.83 -16.05
C PRO A 124 -9.09 -9.46 -16.63
N VAL A 125 -8.26 -8.99 -17.56
CA VAL A 125 -8.45 -7.70 -18.23
C VAL A 125 -9.38 -7.93 -19.44
N VAL A 126 -10.67 -7.75 -19.20
CA VAL A 126 -11.73 -7.97 -20.21
C VAL A 126 -12.80 -6.88 -20.09
N PRO A 127 -13.46 -6.48 -21.18
CA PRO A 127 -14.62 -5.61 -21.11
C PRO A 127 -15.68 -6.19 -20.15
N LEU A 128 -16.37 -5.33 -19.40
CA LEU A 128 -17.34 -5.80 -18.40
C LEU A 128 -18.51 -6.61 -19.02
N ILE A 129 -18.84 -6.36 -20.29
CA ILE A 129 -19.86 -7.12 -21.01
C ILE A 129 -19.45 -8.58 -21.23
N ASP A 130 -18.15 -8.86 -21.28
CA ASP A 130 -17.58 -10.17 -21.51
C ASP A 130 -17.05 -10.82 -20.23
N ALA A 131 -17.17 -10.13 -19.09
CA ALA A 131 -16.63 -10.60 -17.82
C ALA A 131 -17.46 -11.77 -17.27
N ASP A 132 -16.80 -12.87 -16.92
CA ASP A 132 -17.44 -13.96 -16.17
C ASP A 132 -17.66 -13.54 -14.71
N PRO A 133 -18.91 -13.57 -14.19
CA PRO A 133 -19.21 -13.14 -12.83
C PRO A 133 -18.47 -13.91 -11.73
N ALA A 134 -18.19 -15.20 -11.91
CA ALA A 134 -17.47 -16.00 -10.92
C ALA A 134 -16.01 -15.56 -10.82
N THR A 135 -15.34 -15.41 -11.94
CA THR A 135 -13.96 -14.91 -12.01
C THR A 135 -13.84 -13.46 -11.51
N PHE A 136 -14.86 -12.63 -11.80
CA PHE A 136 -14.95 -11.28 -11.27
C PHE A 136 -14.98 -11.28 -9.73
N LEU A 137 -15.81 -12.14 -9.13
CA LEU A 137 -15.90 -12.29 -7.68
C LEU A 137 -14.60 -12.79 -7.02
N ASP A 138 -13.83 -13.63 -7.69
CA ASP A 138 -12.54 -14.10 -7.13
C ASP A 138 -11.54 -12.95 -6.93
N GLY A 139 -11.53 -11.97 -7.82
CA GLY A 139 -10.78 -10.73 -7.64
C GLY A 139 -11.23 -9.95 -6.39
N TYR A 140 -12.55 -9.87 -6.18
CA TYR A 140 -13.12 -9.25 -5.00
C TYR A 140 -12.82 -10.01 -3.71
N LYS A 141 -12.91 -11.34 -3.72
CA LYS A 141 -12.56 -12.15 -2.53
C LYS A 141 -11.13 -11.85 -2.09
N THR A 142 -10.16 -11.90 -3.00
CA THR A 142 -8.77 -11.64 -2.64
C THR A 142 -8.56 -10.19 -2.18
N THR A 143 -9.12 -9.21 -2.89
CA THR A 143 -8.84 -7.79 -2.62
C THR A 143 -9.69 -7.27 -1.46
N VAL A 144 -10.99 -7.56 -1.39
CA VAL A 144 -11.89 -6.96 -0.39
C VAL A 144 -11.97 -7.83 0.86
N VAL A 145 -12.30 -9.12 0.70
CA VAL A 145 -12.40 -10.03 1.85
C VAL A 145 -11.03 -10.24 2.48
N GLY A 146 -9.97 -10.40 1.67
CA GLY A 146 -8.60 -10.50 2.18
C GLY A 146 -8.15 -9.26 2.96
N THR A 147 -8.52 -8.05 2.52
CA THR A 147 -8.25 -6.80 3.25
C THR A 147 -9.00 -6.75 4.59
N LEU A 148 -10.27 -7.16 4.61
CA LEU A 148 -11.06 -7.23 5.84
C LEU A 148 -10.44 -8.23 6.82
N SER A 149 -10.12 -9.44 6.35
CA SER A 149 -9.51 -10.50 7.17
C SER A 149 -8.17 -10.05 7.75
N LEU A 150 -7.35 -9.32 6.96
CA LEU A 150 -6.09 -8.77 7.42
C LEU A 150 -6.30 -7.72 8.53
N ALA A 151 -7.20 -6.76 8.33
CA ALA A 151 -7.50 -5.73 9.32
C ALA A 151 -8.00 -6.34 10.63
N GLN A 152 -8.89 -7.34 10.56
CA GLN A 152 -9.37 -8.08 11.72
C GLN A 152 -8.25 -8.85 12.43
N ALA A 153 -7.38 -9.54 11.68
CA ALA A 153 -6.29 -10.33 12.25
C ALA A 153 -5.28 -9.45 13.00
N VAL A 154 -4.97 -8.27 12.47
CA VAL A 154 -4.12 -7.26 13.13
C VAL A 154 -4.71 -6.88 14.49
N MET A 155 -6.00 -6.53 14.54
CA MET A 155 -6.65 -6.11 15.77
C MET A 155 -6.69 -7.22 16.81
N LEU A 156 -7.03 -8.44 16.39
CA LEU A 156 -7.10 -9.59 17.31
C LEU A 156 -5.71 -9.98 17.83
N GLY A 157 -4.67 -9.92 17.00
CA GLY A 157 -3.29 -10.20 17.42
C GLY A 157 -2.71 -9.13 18.35
N ASN A 158 -3.07 -7.87 18.16
CA ASN A 158 -2.52 -6.76 18.94
C ASN A 158 -3.30 -6.47 20.25
N GLY A 159 -4.50 -7.01 20.38
CA GLY A 159 -5.40 -6.60 21.45
C GLY A 159 -5.96 -5.17 21.23
N GLU A 160 -6.92 -4.82 22.04
CA GLU A 160 -7.54 -3.49 21.99
C GLU A 160 -6.50 -2.39 22.35
N LYS A 161 -6.43 -1.32 21.58
CA LYS A 161 -5.68 -0.08 21.86
C LYS A 161 -4.17 -0.06 21.53
N LYS A 162 -3.65 -1.01 20.76
CA LYS A 162 -2.29 -0.83 20.23
C LYS A 162 -2.28 0.09 19.01
N ASP A 163 -1.51 1.16 19.07
CA ASP A 163 -1.24 1.99 17.91
C ASP A 163 -0.57 1.18 16.81
N THR A 164 -1.23 1.05 15.67
CA THR A 164 -0.74 0.30 14.51
C THR A 164 -0.86 1.16 13.27
N THR A 165 0.10 1.04 12.37
CA THR A 165 0.02 1.67 11.05
C THR A 165 -0.24 0.61 9.99
N LEU A 166 -1.35 0.74 9.26
CA LEU A 166 -1.69 -0.11 8.13
C LEU A 166 -1.58 0.70 6.84
N VAL A 167 -0.73 0.25 5.92
CA VAL A 167 -0.60 0.83 4.58
C VAL A 167 -1.23 -0.10 3.56
N ASN A 168 -2.22 0.40 2.83
CA ASN A 168 -2.90 -0.33 1.76
C ASN A 168 -2.39 0.14 0.40
N LEU A 169 -1.74 -0.75 -0.35
CA LEU A 169 -1.40 -0.46 -1.74
C LEU A 169 -2.64 -0.50 -2.62
N THR A 170 -2.94 0.64 -3.21
CA THR A 170 -4.06 0.83 -4.12
C THR A 170 -3.60 1.28 -5.50
N THR A 171 -4.48 1.86 -6.30
CA THR A 171 -4.16 2.34 -7.64
C THR A 171 -4.76 3.71 -7.88
N ALA A 172 -4.03 4.56 -8.61
CA ALA A 172 -4.58 5.82 -9.14
C ALA A 172 -5.77 5.61 -10.08
N GLY A 173 -5.89 4.41 -10.66
CA GLY A 173 -7.01 4.04 -11.55
C GLY A 173 -8.40 4.20 -10.92
N ILE A 174 -8.50 4.29 -9.58
CA ILE A 174 -9.76 4.57 -8.88
C ILE A 174 -10.26 6.00 -9.09
N PHE A 175 -9.40 6.93 -9.54
CA PHE A 175 -9.73 8.34 -9.79
C PHE A 175 -9.57 8.74 -11.25
N PHE A 176 -8.69 8.08 -11.98
CA PHE A 176 -8.43 8.42 -13.36
C PHE A 176 -9.59 7.99 -14.26
N PRO A 177 -9.71 8.57 -15.45
CA PRO A 177 -10.69 8.12 -16.42
C PRO A 177 -10.66 6.60 -16.59
N PRO A 178 -11.82 5.93 -16.71
CA PRO A 178 -11.90 4.49 -16.77
C PRO A 178 -11.03 3.90 -17.88
N PHE A 179 -10.25 2.90 -17.52
CA PHE A 179 -9.43 2.16 -18.47
C PHE A 179 -10.18 0.87 -18.87
N PRO A 180 -10.52 0.68 -20.15
CA PRO A 180 -11.28 -0.48 -20.59
C PRO A 180 -10.65 -1.81 -20.16
N GLY A 181 -11.45 -2.74 -19.70
CA GLY A 181 -11.00 -4.05 -19.21
C GLY A 181 -10.53 -4.09 -17.74
N MET A 182 -10.35 -2.94 -17.09
CA MET A 182 -9.86 -2.87 -15.70
C MET A 182 -10.99 -2.80 -14.66
N GLY A 183 -12.25 -2.97 -15.07
CA GLY A 183 -13.41 -2.77 -14.19
C GLY A 183 -13.37 -3.61 -12.91
N ALA A 184 -13.06 -4.91 -13.01
CA ALA A 184 -12.97 -5.80 -11.85
C ALA A 184 -11.85 -5.38 -10.88
N TYR A 185 -10.68 -5.05 -11.40
CA TYR A 185 -9.53 -4.64 -10.59
C TYR A 185 -9.79 -3.30 -9.88
N VAL A 186 -10.15 -2.28 -10.65
CA VAL A 186 -10.31 -0.92 -10.12
C VAL A 186 -11.45 -0.85 -9.10
N SER A 187 -12.60 -1.48 -9.38
CA SER A 187 -13.73 -1.49 -8.45
C SER A 187 -13.41 -2.23 -7.16
N SER A 188 -12.68 -3.36 -7.21
CA SER A 188 -12.24 -4.06 -6.00
C SER A 188 -11.25 -3.24 -5.16
N LYS A 189 -10.33 -2.52 -5.81
CA LYS A 189 -9.39 -1.62 -5.12
C LYS A 189 -10.12 -0.44 -4.46
N MET A 190 -11.12 0.16 -5.12
CA MET A 190 -11.95 1.22 -4.53
C MET A 190 -12.74 0.68 -3.34
N ALA A 191 -13.33 -0.52 -3.45
CA ALA A 191 -14.06 -1.14 -2.35
C ALA A 191 -13.15 -1.38 -1.13
N ALA A 192 -11.91 -1.88 -1.32
CA ALA A 192 -10.95 -2.06 -0.23
C ALA A 192 -10.55 -0.74 0.43
N VAL A 193 -10.37 0.33 -0.36
CA VAL A 193 -10.12 1.67 0.19
C VAL A 193 -11.29 2.12 1.06
N LYS A 194 -12.53 1.99 0.59
CA LYS A 194 -13.73 2.41 1.33
C LYS A 194 -13.93 1.59 2.60
N LEU A 195 -13.68 0.29 2.53
CA LEU A 195 -13.69 -0.61 3.69
C LEU A 195 -12.72 -0.13 4.77
N LEU A 196 -11.47 0.17 4.41
CA LEU A 196 -10.46 0.61 5.37
C LEU A 196 -10.73 2.03 5.90
N GLN A 197 -11.41 2.90 5.15
CA GLN A 197 -11.90 4.17 5.68
C GLN A 197 -12.92 3.96 6.80
N ALA A 198 -13.90 3.07 6.60
CA ALA A 198 -14.87 2.72 7.64
C ALA A 198 -14.18 2.10 8.85
N PHE A 199 -13.26 1.15 8.60
CA PHE A 199 -12.47 0.51 9.64
C PHE A 199 -11.66 1.50 10.48
N GLY A 200 -11.01 2.49 9.84
CA GLY A 200 -10.26 3.53 10.54
C GLY A 200 -11.14 4.47 11.36
N ALA A 201 -12.37 4.76 10.90
CA ALA A 201 -13.34 5.53 11.68
C ALA A 201 -13.80 4.78 12.94
N GLU A 202 -13.94 3.47 12.86
CA GLU A 202 -14.27 2.59 13.98
C GLU A 202 -13.08 2.35 14.94
N ASN A 203 -11.85 2.49 14.45
CA ASN A 203 -10.60 2.18 15.17
C ASN A 203 -9.62 3.36 15.09
N PRO A 204 -9.85 4.47 15.78
CA PRO A 204 -9.09 5.73 15.62
C PRO A 204 -7.63 5.63 16.07
N HIS A 205 -7.23 4.57 16.79
CA HIS A 205 -5.86 4.26 17.14
C HIS A 205 -5.08 3.55 16.02
N VAL A 206 -5.76 3.13 14.95
CA VAL A 206 -5.14 2.55 13.76
C VAL A 206 -4.92 3.65 12.73
N ARG A 207 -3.67 3.92 12.42
CA ARG A 207 -3.31 4.84 11.33
C ARG A 207 -3.37 4.10 9.99
N ILE A 208 -4.12 4.64 9.04
CA ILE A 208 -4.30 4.02 7.73
C ILE A 208 -3.80 4.97 6.65
N HIS A 209 -2.94 4.46 5.78
CA HIS A 209 -2.52 5.15 4.56
C HIS A 209 -2.90 4.33 3.34
N HIS A 210 -3.38 4.99 2.31
CA HIS A 210 -3.57 4.40 0.99
C HIS A 210 -2.48 4.92 0.07
N VAL A 211 -1.73 4.02 -0.58
CA VAL A 211 -0.60 4.42 -1.41
C VAL A 211 -0.79 3.91 -2.83
N HIS A 212 -0.76 4.82 -3.80
CA HIS A 212 -0.51 4.47 -5.19
C HIS A 212 0.99 4.34 -5.40
N PRO A 213 1.49 3.14 -5.72
CA PRO A 213 2.95 2.89 -5.75
C PRO A 213 3.65 3.42 -7.00
N GLY A 214 2.91 3.94 -7.99
CA GLY A 214 3.43 4.24 -9.32
C GLY A 214 3.16 3.13 -10.32
N PHE A 215 3.73 3.27 -11.50
CA PHE A 215 3.68 2.26 -12.56
C PHE A 215 5.01 1.51 -12.58
N LEU A 216 4.98 0.21 -12.29
CA LEU A 216 6.18 -0.58 -12.03
C LEU A 216 6.27 -1.78 -12.96
N ASP A 217 7.48 -2.13 -13.37
CA ASP A 217 7.72 -3.37 -14.09
C ASP A 217 7.66 -4.56 -13.12
N THR A 218 6.55 -5.26 -13.16
CA THR A 218 6.22 -6.39 -12.29
C THR A 218 5.51 -7.48 -13.07
N ALA A 219 5.35 -8.66 -12.48
CA ALA A 219 4.54 -9.73 -13.10
C ALA A 219 3.09 -9.28 -13.39
N MET A 220 2.55 -8.36 -12.57
CA MET A 220 1.20 -7.81 -12.78
C MET A 220 1.15 -6.89 -13.99
N SER A 221 2.09 -5.97 -14.14
CA SER A 221 2.18 -5.09 -15.32
C SER A 221 2.51 -5.86 -16.59
N ALA A 222 3.35 -6.89 -16.51
CA ALA A 222 3.63 -7.80 -17.62
C ALA A 222 2.37 -8.56 -18.08
N GLN A 223 1.49 -8.94 -17.13
CA GLN A 223 0.19 -9.51 -17.47
C GLN A 223 -0.72 -8.49 -18.17
N LEU A 224 -0.78 -7.26 -17.69
CA LEU A 224 -1.56 -6.17 -18.29
C LEU A 224 -1.06 -5.82 -19.69
N SER A 225 0.25 -5.79 -19.90
CA SER A 225 0.88 -5.46 -21.19
C SER A 225 0.59 -6.47 -22.30
N LYS A 226 0.11 -7.69 -21.96
CA LYS A 226 -0.31 -8.69 -22.97
C LYS A 226 -1.60 -8.28 -23.69
N THR A 227 -2.44 -7.50 -23.04
CA THR A 227 -3.74 -7.09 -23.56
C THR A 227 -3.84 -5.62 -23.92
N THR A 228 -2.88 -4.81 -23.43
CA THR A 228 -2.95 -3.35 -23.55
C THR A 228 -1.56 -2.73 -23.65
N LYS A 229 -1.40 -1.81 -24.62
CA LYS A 229 -0.20 -0.98 -24.68
C LYS A 229 -0.27 0.08 -23.59
N LEU A 230 0.66 0.02 -22.66
CA LEU A 230 0.74 1.01 -21.57
C LEU A 230 1.31 2.34 -22.10
N PRO A 231 0.63 3.48 -21.87
CA PRO A 231 1.04 4.78 -22.44
C PRO A 231 2.09 5.52 -21.58
N PHE A 232 2.67 4.87 -20.58
CA PHE A 232 3.61 5.48 -19.62
C PHE A 232 4.87 4.63 -19.47
N SER A 233 5.96 5.27 -18.99
CA SER A 233 7.17 4.60 -18.55
C SER A 233 6.98 4.01 -17.13
N PHE A 234 7.78 3.00 -16.80
CA PHE A 234 7.83 2.45 -15.45
C PHE A 234 8.73 3.30 -14.54
N ASP A 235 8.28 3.43 -13.30
CA ASP A 235 9.10 3.94 -12.21
C ASP A 235 10.05 2.86 -11.70
N ASP A 236 11.14 3.27 -11.05
CA ASP A 236 12.03 2.34 -10.36
C ASP A 236 11.33 1.79 -9.11
N ILE A 237 11.48 0.51 -8.85
CA ILE A 237 10.82 -0.18 -7.73
C ILE A 237 11.31 0.31 -6.36
N SER A 238 12.50 0.92 -6.30
CA SER A 238 13.02 1.55 -5.08
C SER A 238 12.16 2.72 -4.61
N LEU A 239 11.51 3.43 -5.54
CA LEU A 239 10.65 4.57 -5.20
C LEU A 239 9.52 4.18 -4.23
N PRO A 240 8.57 3.30 -4.60
CA PRO A 240 7.53 2.91 -3.66
C PRO A 240 8.06 2.13 -2.46
N ALA A 241 9.13 1.34 -2.61
CA ALA A 241 9.68 0.56 -1.51
C ALA A 241 10.19 1.44 -0.37
N ASP A 242 10.95 2.49 -0.69
CA ASP A 242 11.48 3.44 0.28
C ASP A 242 10.41 4.42 0.76
N PHE A 243 9.50 4.86 -0.13
CA PHE A 243 8.35 5.67 0.26
C PHE A 243 7.48 4.98 1.33
N LEU A 244 7.34 3.65 1.26
CA LEU A 244 6.58 2.88 2.25
C LEU A 244 7.24 2.87 3.63
N VAL A 245 8.56 2.99 3.71
CA VAL A 245 9.27 3.20 4.98
C VAL A 245 9.01 4.61 5.51
N TRP A 246 9.05 5.63 4.65
CA TRP A 246 8.76 7.00 5.06
C TRP A 246 7.31 7.18 5.51
N VAL A 247 6.33 6.65 4.78
CA VAL A 247 4.89 6.89 5.08
C VAL A 247 4.45 6.31 6.42
N VAL A 248 5.14 5.29 6.94
CA VAL A 248 4.87 4.73 8.28
C VAL A 248 5.64 5.43 9.40
N SER A 249 6.55 6.33 9.05
CA SER A 249 7.34 7.09 10.02
C SER A 249 6.48 8.13 10.78
N PRO A 250 7.02 8.70 11.86
CA PRO A 250 6.38 9.84 12.52
C PRO A 250 6.21 11.06 11.62
N GLU A 251 7.06 11.25 10.60
CA GLU A 251 7.02 12.39 9.68
C GLU A 251 5.73 12.43 8.84
N ALA A 252 5.10 11.28 8.58
CA ALA A 252 3.92 11.16 7.73
C ALA A 252 2.59 11.03 8.51
N LYS A 253 2.56 11.28 9.83
CA LYS A 253 1.34 11.15 10.66
C LYS A 253 0.19 12.00 10.13
N PHE A 254 0.48 13.16 9.58
CA PHE A 254 -0.51 14.08 9.02
C PHE A 254 -1.27 13.51 7.81
N LEU A 255 -0.78 12.44 7.21
CA LEU A 255 -1.40 11.75 6.08
C LEU A 255 -2.36 10.64 6.50
N ASN A 256 -2.72 10.52 7.79
CA ASN A 256 -3.66 9.50 8.23
C ASN A 256 -4.99 9.59 7.48
N GLY A 257 -5.48 8.46 6.97
CA GLY A 257 -6.70 8.34 6.18
C GLY A 257 -6.60 8.86 4.75
N LYS A 258 -5.43 9.34 4.31
CA LYS A 258 -5.23 9.92 2.98
C LYS A 258 -4.77 8.88 1.97
N LEU A 259 -5.04 9.16 0.70
CA LEU A 259 -4.41 8.48 -0.42
C LEU A 259 -3.30 9.38 -0.96
N VAL A 260 -2.10 8.80 -1.06
CA VAL A 260 -0.89 9.48 -1.53
C VAL A 260 -0.24 8.68 -2.67
N PHE A 261 0.51 9.36 -3.50
CA PHE A 261 1.27 8.73 -4.56
C PHE A 261 2.75 8.68 -4.15
N ALA A 262 3.38 7.53 -4.33
CA ALA A 262 4.81 7.38 -4.02
C ALA A 262 5.70 8.34 -4.81
N ALA A 263 5.24 8.77 -5.98
CA ALA A 263 5.93 9.73 -6.83
C ALA A 263 5.91 11.17 -6.28
N TRP A 264 5.09 11.49 -5.28
CA TRP A 264 5.02 12.86 -4.75
C TRP A 264 6.19 13.16 -3.82
N ASP A 265 6.72 14.40 -3.92
CA ASP A 265 7.82 14.85 -3.10
C ASP A 265 7.39 15.01 -1.63
N VAL A 266 8.10 14.32 -0.71
CA VAL A 266 7.71 14.28 0.71
C VAL A 266 8.01 15.59 1.44
N ASP A 267 9.00 16.36 1.01
CA ASP A 267 9.29 17.65 1.63
C ASP A 267 8.22 18.67 1.26
N GLU A 268 7.72 18.63 0.02
CA GLU A 268 6.59 19.43 -0.38
C GLU A 268 5.30 19.01 0.34
N LEU A 269 5.05 17.70 0.53
CA LEU A 269 3.93 17.20 1.33
C LEU A 269 4.00 17.74 2.78
N LYS A 270 5.17 17.65 3.43
CA LYS A 270 5.38 18.19 4.79
C LYS A 270 5.15 19.68 4.86
N SER A 271 5.59 20.43 3.86
CA SER A 271 5.38 21.89 3.80
C SER A 271 3.89 22.29 3.75
N ARG A 272 3.03 21.36 3.26
CA ARG A 272 1.58 21.55 3.13
C ARG A 272 0.77 20.81 4.21
N GLU A 273 1.40 20.37 5.29
CA GLU A 273 0.78 19.59 6.37
C GLU A 273 -0.52 20.23 6.88
N LYS A 274 -0.52 21.54 7.15
CA LYS A 274 -1.69 22.26 7.67
C LYS A 274 -2.89 22.21 6.70
N GLU A 275 -2.62 22.30 5.41
CA GLU A 275 -3.62 22.20 4.37
C GLU A 275 -4.20 20.78 4.33
N ILE A 276 -3.35 19.77 4.36
CA ILE A 276 -3.73 18.35 4.27
C ILE A 276 -4.57 17.94 5.51
N ILE A 277 -4.16 18.32 6.71
CA ILE A 277 -4.89 18.02 7.95
C ILE A 277 -6.29 18.64 7.92
N GLY A 278 -6.45 19.81 7.31
CA GLY A 278 -7.75 20.49 7.19
C GLY A 278 -8.78 19.76 6.33
N THR A 279 -8.38 18.72 5.59
CA THR A 279 -9.29 17.92 4.77
C THR A 279 -9.79 16.69 5.53
N SER A 280 -11.07 16.30 5.32
CA SER A 280 -11.62 15.11 6.00
C SER A 280 -11.05 13.81 5.46
N PRO A 281 -10.50 12.91 6.31
CA PRO A 281 -9.95 11.64 5.86
C PRO A 281 -11.00 10.58 5.53
N PHE A 282 -12.23 10.70 6.07
CA PHE A 282 -13.23 9.63 6.05
C PHE A 282 -14.44 9.92 5.16
N THR A 283 -14.45 11.03 4.44
CA THR A 283 -15.41 11.25 3.37
C THR A 283 -15.02 10.39 2.18
N GLY A 284 -15.92 9.80 1.45
CA GLY A 284 -15.61 8.99 0.26
C GLY A 284 -14.87 9.74 -0.86
N GLU A 285 -14.43 10.94 -0.61
CA GLU A 285 -13.82 11.88 -1.52
C GLU A 285 -12.30 11.92 -1.36
N LEU A 286 -11.64 10.78 -1.57
CA LEU A 286 -10.17 10.67 -1.41
C LEU A 286 -9.39 11.71 -2.21
N TRP A 287 -9.84 12.00 -3.41
CA TRP A 287 -9.23 13.05 -4.24
C TRP A 287 -9.43 14.45 -3.68
N VAL A 288 -10.55 14.72 -2.99
CA VAL A 288 -10.78 16.00 -2.31
C VAL A 288 -10.13 16.06 -0.94
N SER A 289 -9.59 14.93 -0.48
CA SER A 289 -8.70 14.92 0.70
C SER A 289 -7.42 15.71 0.46
N PHE A 290 -7.10 15.99 -0.80
CA PHE A 290 -5.98 16.84 -1.19
C PHE A 290 -6.55 18.12 -1.77
N SER A 291 -6.29 19.22 -1.12
CA SER A 291 -6.67 20.54 -1.61
C SER A 291 -6.21 20.71 -3.07
N GLY A 292 -7.12 21.08 -3.92
CA GLY A 292 -6.85 21.27 -5.33
C GLY A 292 -6.74 20.04 -6.21
N PHE A 293 -6.88 18.82 -5.67
CA PHE A 293 -6.80 17.60 -6.48
C PHE A 293 -8.05 16.74 -6.30
N PRO A 294 -8.77 16.40 -7.34
CA PRO A 294 -8.85 16.96 -8.70
C PRO A 294 -9.82 18.15 -8.77
N ARG A 295 -9.88 18.97 -7.72
CA ARG A 295 -10.83 20.09 -7.61
C ARG A 295 -10.62 21.18 -8.65
N TYR A 296 -9.44 21.20 -9.29
CA TYR A 296 -9.09 22.22 -10.23
C TYR A 296 -8.75 21.62 -11.60
N VAL A 297 -9.35 22.17 -12.64
CA VAL A 297 -8.96 21.93 -14.02
C VAL A 297 -8.64 23.30 -14.62
N GLY A 298 -7.42 23.49 -15.13
CA GLY A 298 -7.00 24.77 -15.68
C GLY A 298 -7.05 25.94 -14.69
N GLY A 299 -6.89 25.67 -13.39
CA GLY A 299 -6.95 26.69 -12.34
C GLY A 299 -8.37 27.04 -11.86
N HIS A 300 -9.40 26.42 -12.39
CA HIS A 300 -10.79 26.64 -11.97
C HIS A 300 -11.28 25.53 -11.03
N ALA A 301 -11.98 25.94 -9.95
CA ALA A 301 -12.58 24.99 -9.03
C ALA A 301 -13.65 24.14 -9.71
N LEU A 302 -13.58 22.83 -9.55
CA LEU A 302 -14.64 21.91 -9.96
C LEU A 302 -15.68 21.84 -8.84
N GLY A 303 -16.82 22.54 -9.02
CA GLY A 303 -17.97 22.43 -8.12
C GLY A 303 -17.71 22.99 -6.73
N GLY A 304 -17.05 24.11 -6.63
CA GLY A 304 -16.87 24.83 -5.38
C GLY A 304 -18.15 25.52 -4.92
N HIS A 305 -18.76 25.04 -3.87
CA HIS A 305 -19.54 25.82 -2.93
C HIS A 305 -19.07 25.50 -1.53
#